data_2662594f9172879cbc718b65eae82ef7
#
_entry.id   2662594f9172879cbc718b65eae82ef7
#
_cell.length_a   1.000
_cell.length_b   1.000
_cell.length_c   1.000
_cell.angle_alpha   90.00
_cell.angle_beta   90.00
_cell.angle_gamma   90.00
#
_symmetry.space_group_name_H-M   'P 1'
#
loop_
_entity.id
_entity.type
_entity.pdbx_description
1 polymer ?
#
loop_
_entity_poly.entity_id
_entity_poly.type
_entity_poly.pdbx_seq_one_letter_code
_entity_poly.pdbx_strand_id
1 'polypeptide(L)'
;MQYRKIGETGAEVSLLSYGTGGPSHFGQKTGLDDSGRAALVNRAIDLGVNLFDTAEEYGESEGMLGRALKGHPRDTYLIATKWSYRRPNGMTTDPKTAIRSIEQSLKLLQTDYVDIFQIHGVRPEHYDLLSEIFIPVLQQLKQQGKTRFLGVTEMLSTDPKHYGMSLCMERHPDVWDSVMLKYGIMNQWAAKHALPLAVSTTTAVLNMAPVRLTLTRPEKLSERMNEWGEKAGSKALDWLSDGNSSKLISKGYQFAAEPKEITTVISGTSSIAHLEANIDALNNNLPTNDLLRLKSEYGDSASYD
;
A
#
# COMPACT_ATOMS: atom_id res chain seq x y z
N MET A 1 12.70 -8.13 11.75
CA MET A 1 11.44 -7.46 11.28
C MET A 1 10.74 -6.82 12.47
N GLN A 2 10.24 -5.59 12.30
CA GLN A 2 9.37 -4.93 13.27
C GLN A 2 7.91 -5.20 12.91
N TYR A 3 7.01 -5.18 13.91
CA TYR A 3 5.57 -5.38 13.72
C TYR A 3 4.78 -4.22 14.34
N ARG A 4 3.65 -3.87 13.74
CA ARG A 4 2.73 -2.84 14.22
C ARG A 4 1.30 -3.38 14.18
N LYS A 5 0.43 -2.87 15.07
CA LYS A 5 -0.95 -3.33 15.16
C LYS A 5 -1.82 -2.74 14.04
N ILE A 6 -2.77 -3.53 13.54
CA ILE A 6 -3.84 -3.06 12.67
C ILE A 6 -4.95 -2.51 13.57
N GLY A 7 -4.90 -1.19 13.82
CA GLY A 7 -5.87 -0.55 14.71
C GLY A 7 -6.02 -1.27 16.06
N GLU A 8 -7.24 -1.43 16.51
CA GLU A 8 -7.59 -2.17 17.73
C GLU A 8 -7.97 -3.65 17.49
N THR A 9 -7.71 -4.16 16.29
CA THR A 9 -8.13 -5.51 15.88
C THR A 9 -7.37 -6.64 16.59
N GLY A 10 -6.25 -6.33 17.22
CA GLY A 10 -5.32 -7.31 17.82
C GLY A 10 -4.39 -8.00 16.82
N ALA A 11 -4.61 -7.83 15.52
CA ALA A 11 -3.71 -8.36 14.50
C ALA A 11 -2.45 -7.49 14.37
N GLU A 12 -1.29 -8.16 14.20
CA GLU A 12 -0.01 -7.49 13.97
C GLU A 12 0.48 -7.73 12.55
N VAL A 13 1.01 -6.68 11.93
CA VAL A 13 1.55 -6.70 10.57
C VAL A 13 3.01 -6.27 10.57
N SER A 14 3.82 -6.92 9.75
CA SER A 14 5.21 -6.55 9.53
C SER A 14 5.33 -5.13 8.98
N LEU A 15 6.33 -4.39 9.41
CA LEU A 15 6.56 -3.00 8.98
C LEU A 15 6.76 -2.90 7.47
N LEU A 16 7.30 -3.93 6.82
CA LEU A 16 7.28 -4.09 5.38
C LEU A 16 6.31 -5.21 5.01
N SER A 17 5.37 -4.92 4.13
CA SER A 17 4.44 -5.86 3.51
C SER A 17 4.79 -6.08 2.03
N TYR A 18 4.43 -7.25 1.50
CA TYR A 18 4.70 -7.60 0.13
C TYR A 18 3.50 -7.29 -0.79
N GLY A 19 3.70 -6.40 -1.79
CA GLY A 19 2.69 -6.04 -2.78
C GLY A 19 2.88 -6.76 -4.12
N THR A 20 1.81 -7.30 -4.66
CA THR A 20 1.82 -7.99 -5.98
C THR A 20 1.48 -7.07 -7.16
N GLY A 21 1.10 -5.83 -6.88
CA GLY A 21 0.89 -4.80 -7.89
C GLY A 21 2.18 -4.12 -8.35
N GLY A 22 2.05 -2.87 -8.82
CA GLY A 22 3.17 -2.04 -9.22
C GLY A 22 3.83 -2.46 -10.55
N PRO A 23 5.06 -2.00 -10.84
CA PRO A 23 5.68 -2.17 -12.16
C PRO A 23 5.93 -3.60 -12.59
N SER A 24 6.27 -4.51 -11.68
CA SER A 24 6.55 -5.92 -12.00
C SER A 24 5.29 -6.78 -12.10
N HIS A 25 4.16 -6.35 -11.50
CA HIS A 25 2.94 -7.15 -11.37
C HIS A 25 3.22 -8.58 -10.89
N PHE A 26 3.93 -8.71 -9.77
CA PHE A 26 4.34 -10.00 -9.22
C PHE A 26 5.12 -10.88 -10.22
N GLY A 27 5.95 -10.24 -11.05
CA GLY A 27 6.74 -10.92 -12.06
C GLY A 27 6.02 -11.23 -13.37
N GLN A 28 4.74 -10.88 -13.55
CA GLN A 28 4.02 -11.05 -14.82
C GLN A 28 4.72 -10.29 -15.96
N LYS A 29 5.28 -9.11 -15.68
CA LYS A 29 5.97 -8.27 -16.66
C LYS A 29 7.48 -8.57 -16.76
N THR A 30 8.02 -9.38 -15.88
CA THR A 30 9.45 -9.72 -15.87
C THR A 30 9.73 -11.18 -16.19
N GLY A 31 8.68 -11.96 -16.52
CA GLY A 31 8.81 -13.38 -16.91
C GLY A 31 9.10 -14.31 -15.74
N LEU A 32 8.81 -13.91 -14.48
CA LEU A 32 8.98 -14.80 -13.33
C LEU A 32 7.98 -15.94 -13.41
N ASP A 33 8.43 -17.17 -13.29
CA ASP A 33 7.59 -18.37 -13.25
C ASP A 33 7.01 -18.65 -11.85
N ASP A 34 6.18 -19.68 -11.71
CA ASP A 34 5.57 -20.03 -10.43
C ASP A 34 6.59 -20.47 -9.38
N SER A 35 7.70 -21.11 -9.80
CA SER A 35 8.76 -21.51 -8.88
C SER A 35 9.52 -20.30 -8.34
N GLY A 36 9.80 -19.32 -9.18
CA GLY A 36 10.40 -18.06 -8.78
C GLY A 36 9.49 -17.22 -7.86
N ARG A 37 8.17 -17.24 -8.11
CA ARG A 37 7.19 -16.59 -7.21
C ARG A 37 7.12 -17.27 -5.85
N ALA A 38 7.11 -18.61 -5.83
CA ALA A 38 7.14 -19.38 -4.59
C ALA A 38 8.43 -19.08 -3.79
N ALA A 39 9.60 -19.07 -4.46
CA ALA A 39 10.86 -18.71 -3.82
C ALA A 39 10.85 -17.31 -3.23
N LEU A 40 10.25 -16.33 -3.93
CA LEU A 40 10.13 -14.95 -3.48
C LEU A 40 9.20 -14.82 -2.27
N VAL A 41 8.04 -15.51 -2.27
CA VAL A 41 7.10 -15.54 -1.15
C VAL A 41 7.71 -16.25 0.06
N ASN A 42 8.34 -17.42 -0.13
CA ASN A 42 9.04 -18.13 0.93
C ASN A 42 10.10 -17.24 1.57
N ARG A 43 10.91 -16.56 0.75
CA ARG A 43 11.93 -15.66 1.27
C ARG A 43 11.33 -14.47 2.03
N ALA A 44 10.20 -13.92 1.57
CA ALA A 44 9.49 -12.86 2.29
C ALA A 44 9.04 -13.33 3.69
N ILE A 45 8.44 -14.54 3.77
CA ILE A 45 8.02 -15.14 5.04
C ILE A 45 9.22 -15.41 5.95
N ASP A 46 10.31 -15.98 5.44
CA ASP A 46 11.55 -16.24 6.19
C ASP A 46 12.15 -14.97 6.79
N LEU A 47 11.97 -13.84 6.12
CA LEU A 47 12.42 -12.52 6.58
C LEU A 47 11.42 -11.84 7.53
N GLY A 48 10.29 -12.51 7.83
CA GLY A 48 9.26 -12.05 8.76
C GLY A 48 8.17 -11.17 8.13
N VAL A 49 8.07 -11.11 6.80
CA VAL A 49 6.91 -10.48 6.13
C VAL A 49 5.69 -11.37 6.36
N ASN A 50 4.60 -10.78 6.86
CA ASN A 50 3.38 -11.51 7.13
C ASN A 50 2.12 -10.92 6.45
N LEU A 51 2.21 -9.82 5.70
CA LEU A 51 1.09 -9.31 4.91
C LEU A 51 1.44 -9.31 3.42
N PHE A 52 0.55 -9.92 2.63
CA PHE A 52 0.60 -9.97 1.16
C PHE A 52 -0.58 -9.19 0.60
N ASP A 53 -0.28 -8.13 -0.18
CA ASP A 53 -1.28 -7.25 -0.79
C ASP A 53 -1.43 -7.57 -2.28
N THR A 54 -2.67 -7.78 -2.71
CA THR A 54 -3.06 -8.04 -4.09
C THR A 54 -4.34 -7.28 -4.47
N ALA A 55 -4.89 -7.48 -5.65
CA ALA A 55 -6.18 -6.95 -6.09
C ALA A 55 -6.69 -7.69 -7.32
N GLU A 56 -8.02 -7.70 -7.53
CA GLU A 56 -8.65 -8.24 -8.74
C GLU A 56 -8.15 -7.56 -10.04
N GLU A 57 -7.75 -6.28 -9.96
CA GLU A 57 -7.24 -5.51 -11.11
C GLU A 57 -5.75 -5.78 -11.42
N TYR A 58 -5.04 -6.63 -10.67
CA TYR A 58 -3.63 -6.92 -10.91
C TYR A 58 -3.40 -8.14 -11.83
N GLY A 59 -4.31 -8.35 -12.79
CA GLY A 59 -4.22 -9.47 -13.74
C GLY A 59 -4.37 -10.81 -13.01
N GLU A 60 -3.40 -11.71 -13.17
CA GLU A 60 -3.43 -13.04 -12.55
C GLU A 60 -2.83 -13.10 -11.13
N SER A 61 -2.51 -11.95 -10.53
CA SER A 61 -1.77 -11.88 -9.25
C SER A 61 -2.43 -12.66 -8.12
N GLU A 62 -3.75 -12.65 -7.99
CA GLU A 62 -4.44 -13.42 -6.93
C GLU A 62 -4.22 -14.93 -7.07
N GLY A 63 -4.38 -15.47 -8.28
CA GLY A 63 -4.15 -16.89 -8.52
C GLY A 63 -2.68 -17.28 -8.37
N MET A 64 -1.76 -16.44 -8.81
CA MET A 64 -0.32 -16.63 -8.63
C MET A 64 0.07 -16.59 -7.15
N LEU A 65 -0.49 -15.66 -6.37
CA LEU A 65 -0.25 -15.56 -4.94
C LEU A 65 -0.79 -16.77 -4.19
N GLY A 66 -2.02 -17.22 -4.51
CA GLY A 66 -2.61 -18.41 -3.92
C GLY A 66 -1.74 -19.67 -4.13
N ARG A 67 -1.17 -19.83 -5.34
CA ARG A 67 -0.22 -20.93 -5.62
C ARG A 67 1.10 -20.76 -4.86
N ALA A 68 1.62 -19.55 -4.76
CA ALA A 68 2.89 -19.28 -4.10
C ALA A 68 2.81 -19.42 -2.56
N LEU A 69 1.64 -19.18 -1.95
CA LEU A 69 1.38 -19.36 -0.52
C LEU A 69 1.03 -20.82 -0.15
N LYS A 70 0.86 -21.70 -1.14
CA LYS A 70 0.49 -23.10 -0.89
C LYS A 70 1.50 -23.80 0.00
N GLY A 71 1.02 -24.41 1.09
CA GLY A 71 1.85 -25.13 2.07
C GLY A 71 2.22 -24.34 3.30
N HIS A 72 2.01 -23.01 3.30
CA HIS A 72 2.13 -22.20 4.52
C HIS A 72 0.83 -22.27 5.33
N PRO A 73 0.88 -22.43 6.66
CA PRO A 73 -0.31 -22.38 7.50
C PRO A 73 -1.02 -21.03 7.35
N ARG A 74 -2.35 -21.05 7.11
CA ARG A 74 -3.14 -19.84 6.76
C ARG A 74 -3.15 -18.77 7.85
N ASP A 75 -3.01 -19.17 9.10
CA ASP A 75 -2.98 -18.31 10.28
C ASP A 75 -1.62 -17.63 10.53
N THR A 76 -0.59 -17.95 9.75
CA THR A 76 0.75 -17.36 9.88
C THR A 76 0.96 -16.12 9.03
N TYR A 77 0.02 -15.80 8.13
CA TYR A 77 0.10 -14.63 7.24
C TYR A 77 -1.26 -13.98 7.01
N LEU A 78 -1.23 -12.73 6.60
CA LEU A 78 -2.38 -11.91 6.26
C LEU A 78 -2.45 -11.71 4.75
N ILE A 79 -3.65 -11.68 4.20
CA ILE A 79 -3.92 -11.34 2.79
C ILE A 79 -4.80 -10.10 2.75
N ALA A 80 -4.37 -9.08 2.01
CA ALA A 80 -5.20 -7.95 1.61
C ALA A 80 -5.52 -8.06 0.12
N THR A 81 -6.80 -7.97 -0.24
CA THR A 81 -7.23 -7.84 -1.64
C THR A 81 -8.25 -6.73 -1.81
N LYS A 82 -8.57 -6.40 -3.05
CA LYS A 82 -9.34 -5.20 -3.39
C LYS A 82 -10.36 -5.49 -4.46
N TRP A 83 -11.55 -4.91 -4.29
CA TRP A 83 -12.62 -4.87 -5.26
C TRP A 83 -12.74 -3.49 -5.89
N SER A 84 -12.87 -3.44 -7.23
CA SER A 84 -13.05 -2.18 -7.96
C SER A 84 -14.52 -1.89 -8.25
N TYR A 85 -14.99 -0.77 -7.75
CA TYR A 85 -16.32 -0.26 -8.08
C TYR A 85 -16.36 0.47 -9.43
N ARG A 86 -15.21 0.79 -9.99
CA ARG A 86 -15.07 1.57 -11.24
C ARG A 86 -15.52 0.75 -12.44
N ARG A 87 -16.12 1.44 -13.40
CA ARG A 87 -16.53 0.90 -14.69
C ARG A 87 -16.15 1.90 -15.79
N PRO A 88 -16.02 1.48 -17.07
CA PRO A 88 -15.67 2.38 -18.17
C PRO A 88 -16.54 3.64 -18.23
N ASN A 89 -17.81 3.54 -17.88
CA ASN A 89 -18.77 4.64 -17.93
C ASN A 89 -19.18 5.15 -16.53
N GLY A 90 -18.26 5.15 -15.56
CA GLY A 90 -18.51 5.65 -14.21
C GLY A 90 -18.29 4.61 -13.12
N MET A 91 -19.31 4.31 -12.32
CA MET A 91 -19.24 3.35 -11.22
C MET A 91 -20.40 2.36 -11.24
N THR A 92 -20.20 1.19 -10.65
CA THR A 92 -21.29 0.25 -10.39
C THR A 92 -22.09 0.69 -9.17
N THR A 93 -23.41 0.48 -9.24
CA THR A 93 -24.33 0.59 -8.08
C THR A 93 -24.93 -0.76 -7.71
N ASP A 94 -24.50 -1.86 -8.34
CA ASP A 94 -24.94 -3.23 -8.01
C ASP A 94 -24.08 -3.80 -6.86
N PRO A 95 -24.63 -3.95 -5.64
CA PRO A 95 -23.92 -4.48 -4.48
C PRO A 95 -23.42 -5.92 -4.68
N LYS A 96 -24.05 -6.70 -5.57
CA LYS A 96 -23.61 -8.05 -5.90
C LYS A 96 -22.22 -8.09 -6.56
N THR A 97 -21.74 -6.97 -7.09
CA THR A 97 -20.39 -6.90 -7.68
C THR A 97 -19.30 -7.12 -6.63
N ALA A 98 -19.43 -6.56 -5.44
CA ALA A 98 -18.50 -6.78 -4.33
C ALA A 98 -18.56 -8.25 -3.84
N ILE A 99 -19.75 -8.84 -3.77
CA ILE A 99 -19.93 -10.25 -3.37
C ILE A 99 -19.25 -11.18 -4.38
N ARG A 100 -19.50 -10.99 -5.68
CA ARG A 100 -18.86 -11.80 -6.73
C ARG A 100 -17.33 -11.63 -6.73
N SER A 101 -16.84 -10.43 -6.48
CA SER A 101 -15.41 -10.16 -6.44
C SER A 101 -14.72 -10.93 -5.31
N ILE A 102 -15.22 -10.83 -4.07
CA ILE A 102 -14.58 -11.54 -2.95
C ILE A 102 -14.67 -13.07 -3.14
N GLU A 103 -15.78 -13.60 -3.64
CA GLU A 103 -15.92 -15.04 -3.93
C GLU A 103 -14.92 -15.52 -4.98
N GLN A 104 -14.70 -14.73 -6.03
CA GLN A 104 -13.67 -15.03 -7.03
C GLN A 104 -12.26 -14.91 -6.44
N SER A 105 -11.98 -13.88 -5.64
CA SER A 105 -10.70 -13.71 -4.96
C SER A 105 -10.39 -14.89 -4.04
N LEU A 106 -11.34 -15.33 -3.22
CA LEU A 106 -11.18 -16.50 -2.34
C LEU A 106 -10.83 -17.78 -3.13
N LYS A 107 -11.52 -18.01 -4.25
CA LYS A 107 -11.24 -19.13 -5.14
C LYS A 107 -9.84 -19.06 -5.75
N LEU A 108 -9.42 -17.89 -6.24
CA LEU A 108 -8.09 -17.67 -6.84
C LEU A 108 -6.97 -17.78 -5.80
N LEU A 109 -7.18 -17.20 -4.62
CA LEU A 109 -6.24 -17.23 -3.50
C LEU A 109 -6.21 -18.59 -2.77
N GLN A 110 -7.14 -19.52 -3.10
CA GLN A 110 -7.26 -20.86 -2.49
C GLN A 110 -7.41 -20.82 -0.97
N THR A 111 -8.28 -19.93 -0.47
CA THR A 111 -8.53 -19.69 0.95
C THR A 111 -10.00 -19.43 1.22
N ASP A 112 -10.47 -19.68 2.44
CA ASP A 112 -11.86 -19.45 2.85
C ASP A 112 -12.10 -18.01 3.30
N TYR A 113 -11.05 -17.24 3.59
CA TYR A 113 -11.14 -15.85 4.00
C TYR A 113 -9.91 -15.04 3.58
N VAL A 114 -10.08 -13.72 3.41
CA VAL A 114 -9.00 -12.75 3.37
C VAL A 114 -8.97 -11.95 4.66
N ASP A 115 -7.83 -11.37 5.00
CA ASP A 115 -7.73 -10.58 6.23
C ASP A 115 -8.28 -9.17 6.01
N ILE A 116 -7.92 -8.50 4.91
CA ILE A 116 -8.39 -7.15 4.59
C ILE A 116 -9.05 -7.17 3.21
N PHE A 117 -10.33 -6.78 3.13
CA PHE A 117 -11.03 -6.57 1.87
C PHE A 117 -11.29 -5.08 1.67
N GLN A 118 -10.81 -4.52 0.56
CA GLN A 118 -10.75 -3.07 0.37
C GLN A 118 -11.54 -2.61 -0.85
N ILE A 119 -12.20 -1.44 -0.76
CA ILE A 119 -12.68 -0.72 -1.96
C ILE A 119 -11.47 -0.08 -2.65
N HIS A 120 -11.24 -0.43 -3.92
CA HIS A 120 -10.08 -0.04 -4.69
C HIS A 120 -10.22 1.33 -5.36
N GLY A 121 -9.38 2.28 -4.98
CA GLY A 121 -9.26 3.57 -5.64
C GLY A 121 -10.47 4.48 -5.44
N VAL A 122 -10.87 4.71 -4.19
CA VAL A 122 -11.97 5.61 -3.82
C VAL A 122 -11.63 7.04 -4.23
N ARG A 123 -12.59 7.69 -4.89
CA ARG A 123 -12.57 9.12 -5.20
C ARG A 123 -13.49 9.87 -4.24
N PRO A 124 -13.11 11.05 -3.73
CA PRO A 124 -13.93 11.81 -2.79
C PRO A 124 -15.37 12.03 -3.30
N GLU A 125 -15.51 12.39 -4.57
CA GLU A 125 -16.81 12.67 -5.21
C GLU A 125 -17.74 11.44 -5.33
N HIS A 126 -17.22 10.23 -5.20
CA HIS A 126 -18.01 9.00 -5.24
C HIS A 126 -18.35 8.45 -3.86
N TYR A 127 -17.72 8.97 -2.80
CA TYR A 127 -17.73 8.29 -1.50
C TYR A 127 -19.14 8.22 -0.86
N ASP A 128 -19.95 9.26 -0.98
CA ASP A 128 -21.30 9.26 -0.37
C ASP A 128 -22.14 8.10 -0.92
N LEU A 129 -22.19 7.97 -2.26
CA LEU A 129 -22.93 6.88 -2.91
C LEU A 129 -22.30 5.50 -2.65
N LEU A 130 -20.97 5.44 -2.63
CA LEU A 130 -20.26 4.20 -2.29
C LEU A 130 -20.57 3.73 -0.87
N SER A 131 -20.56 4.64 0.10
CA SER A 131 -20.82 4.31 1.50
C SER A 131 -22.25 3.83 1.72
N GLU A 132 -23.21 4.51 1.12
CA GLU A 132 -24.64 4.13 1.22
C GLU A 132 -24.91 2.72 0.67
N ILE A 133 -24.36 2.40 -0.51
CA ILE A 133 -24.63 1.13 -1.18
C ILE A 133 -23.79 -0.02 -0.64
N PHE A 134 -22.50 0.20 -0.41
CA PHE A 134 -21.56 -0.91 -0.24
C PHE A 134 -21.14 -1.17 1.20
N ILE A 135 -21.20 -0.20 2.14
CA ILE A 135 -20.90 -0.47 3.54
C ILE A 135 -21.76 -1.61 4.10
N PRO A 136 -23.10 -1.64 3.91
CA PRO A 136 -23.93 -2.74 4.41
C PRO A 136 -23.49 -4.11 3.86
N VAL A 137 -23.14 -4.18 2.58
CA VAL A 137 -22.68 -5.43 1.94
C VAL A 137 -21.32 -5.86 2.48
N LEU A 138 -20.38 -4.94 2.63
CA LEU A 138 -19.05 -5.25 3.18
C LEU A 138 -19.14 -5.72 4.63
N GLN A 139 -19.97 -5.09 5.44
CA GLN A 139 -20.24 -5.54 6.82
C GLN A 139 -20.86 -6.94 6.86
N GLN A 140 -21.78 -7.26 5.93
CA GLN A 140 -22.33 -8.61 5.78
C GLN A 140 -21.24 -9.64 5.42
N LEU A 141 -20.33 -9.30 4.50
CA LEU A 141 -19.20 -10.17 4.15
C LEU A 141 -18.25 -10.41 5.34
N LYS A 142 -18.03 -9.38 6.17
CA LYS A 142 -17.29 -9.48 7.44
C LYS A 142 -18.01 -10.39 8.43
N GLN A 143 -19.33 -10.25 8.61
CA GLN A 143 -20.15 -11.12 9.45
C GLN A 143 -20.16 -12.59 8.98
N GLN A 144 -20.10 -12.82 7.68
CA GLN A 144 -20.01 -14.16 7.08
C GLN A 144 -18.60 -14.78 7.24
N GLY A 145 -17.63 -14.06 7.76
CA GLY A 145 -16.25 -14.51 7.93
C GLY A 145 -15.44 -14.57 6.63
N LYS A 146 -15.94 -14.01 5.52
CA LYS A 146 -15.20 -13.95 4.24
C LYS A 146 -14.05 -12.95 4.27
N THR A 147 -14.14 -11.94 5.13
CA THR A 147 -13.05 -11.01 5.46
C THR A 147 -13.05 -10.71 6.95
N ARG A 148 -11.87 -10.48 7.52
CA ARG A 148 -11.72 -10.11 8.93
C ARG A 148 -11.85 -8.60 9.12
N PHE A 149 -11.30 -7.82 8.20
CA PHE A 149 -11.19 -6.35 8.27
C PHE A 149 -11.65 -5.72 6.97
N LEU A 150 -12.17 -4.50 7.07
CA LEU A 150 -12.60 -3.69 5.94
C LEU A 150 -11.63 -2.53 5.71
N GLY A 151 -11.38 -2.22 4.45
CA GLY A 151 -10.52 -1.10 4.11
C GLY A 151 -10.92 -0.36 2.85
N VAL A 152 -10.25 0.75 2.63
CA VAL A 152 -10.37 1.56 1.41
C VAL A 152 -8.99 1.98 0.92
N THR A 153 -8.84 2.13 -0.40
CA THR A 153 -7.61 2.66 -0.98
C THR A 153 -7.89 3.91 -1.77
N GLU A 154 -6.95 4.84 -1.81
CA GLU A 154 -7.09 6.07 -2.55
C GLU A 154 -6.91 5.90 -4.07
N MET A 155 -7.45 6.83 -4.84
CA MET A 155 -7.11 7.06 -6.24
C MET A 155 -6.05 8.17 -6.33
N LEU A 156 -4.80 7.84 -6.04
CA LEU A 156 -3.70 8.78 -5.92
C LEU A 156 -3.57 9.74 -7.11
N SER A 157 -3.80 9.27 -8.34
CA SER A 157 -3.65 10.08 -9.55
C SER A 157 -4.62 11.27 -9.63
N THR A 158 -5.76 11.19 -8.93
CA THR A 158 -6.77 12.27 -8.90
C THR A 158 -6.87 12.92 -7.53
N ASP A 159 -6.35 12.29 -6.47
CA ASP A 159 -6.39 12.77 -5.10
C ASP A 159 -5.04 12.65 -4.38
N PRO A 160 -4.00 13.36 -4.87
CA PRO A 160 -2.66 13.27 -4.27
C PRO A 160 -2.56 13.93 -2.88
N LYS A 161 -3.62 14.55 -2.40
CA LYS A 161 -3.75 15.16 -1.07
C LYS A 161 -4.55 14.32 -0.07
N HIS A 162 -4.98 13.13 -0.47
CA HIS A 162 -5.63 12.14 0.40
C HIS A 162 -6.98 12.58 0.99
N TYR A 163 -7.70 13.49 0.32
CA TYR A 163 -9.01 13.94 0.79
C TYR A 163 -10.02 12.80 0.89
N GLY A 164 -9.99 11.84 -0.06
CA GLY A 164 -10.86 10.68 -0.05
C GLY A 164 -10.63 9.80 1.18
N MET A 165 -9.38 9.57 1.56
CA MET A 165 -9.07 8.76 2.76
C MET A 165 -9.48 9.49 4.04
N SER A 166 -9.23 10.79 4.13
CA SER A 166 -9.71 11.61 5.23
C SER A 166 -11.23 11.57 5.35
N LEU A 167 -11.95 11.76 4.23
CA LEU A 167 -13.41 11.71 4.19
C LEU A 167 -13.97 10.36 4.66
N CYS A 168 -13.34 9.24 4.25
CA CYS A 168 -13.73 7.91 4.69
C CYS A 168 -13.64 7.76 6.23
N MET A 169 -12.52 8.17 6.81
CA MET A 169 -12.28 8.07 8.24
C MET A 169 -13.18 9.01 9.05
N GLU A 170 -13.42 10.24 8.56
CA GLU A 170 -14.29 11.22 9.22
C GLU A 170 -15.76 10.79 9.25
N ARG A 171 -16.26 10.27 8.13
CA ARG A 171 -17.67 9.91 7.98
C ARG A 171 -18.05 8.58 8.59
N HIS A 172 -17.11 7.61 8.55
CA HIS A 172 -17.36 6.23 9.00
C HIS A 172 -16.17 5.67 9.79
N PRO A 173 -15.80 6.31 10.94
CA PRO A 173 -14.64 5.92 11.73
C PRO A 173 -14.73 4.47 12.26
N ASP A 174 -15.93 3.96 12.51
CA ASP A 174 -16.15 2.62 13.04
C ASP A 174 -16.24 1.53 11.96
N VAL A 175 -16.11 1.89 10.68
CA VAL A 175 -16.26 0.94 9.56
C VAL A 175 -14.90 0.52 9.01
N TRP A 176 -13.99 1.47 8.88
CA TRP A 176 -12.72 1.24 8.17
C TRP A 176 -11.61 0.85 9.15
N ASP A 177 -11.31 -0.46 9.18
CA ASP A 177 -10.17 -0.99 9.93
C ASP A 177 -8.83 -0.52 9.33
N SER A 178 -8.82 -0.19 8.01
CA SER A 178 -7.62 0.31 7.33
C SER A 178 -7.90 1.27 6.19
N VAL A 179 -6.96 2.20 5.96
CA VAL A 179 -6.86 3.01 4.75
C VAL A 179 -5.52 2.75 4.07
N MET A 180 -5.51 2.76 2.73
CA MET A 180 -4.28 2.63 1.95
C MET A 180 -4.03 3.94 1.21
N LEU A 181 -2.93 4.60 1.55
CA LEU A 181 -2.52 5.87 0.97
C LEU A 181 -1.00 5.91 0.72
N LYS A 182 -0.55 6.90 -0.02
CA LYS A 182 0.87 7.14 -0.24
C LYS A 182 1.43 8.13 0.79
N TYR A 183 2.57 7.77 1.40
CA TYR A 183 3.42 8.67 2.14
C TYR A 183 4.89 8.39 1.82
N GLY A 184 5.66 9.41 1.49
CA GLY A 184 7.07 9.28 1.15
C GLY A 184 7.71 10.63 0.89
N ILE A 185 9.00 10.67 0.55
CA ILE A 185 9.75 11.91 0.34
C ILE A 185 9.04 12.84 -0.65
N MET A 186 8.49 12.28 -1.74
CA MET A 186 7.84 13.04 -2.81
C MET A 186 6.35 13.28 -2.60
N ASN A 187 5.75 12.72 -1.56
CA ASN A 187 4.39 13.02 -1.12
C ASN A 187 4.33 12.96 0.39
N GLN A 188 4.34 14.12 1.04
CA GLN A 188 4.28 14.23 2.51
C GLN A 188 2.93 14.76 2.99
N TRP A 189 1.98 14.99 2.08
CA TRP A 189 0.71 15.67 2.39
C TRP A 189 -0.13 14.93 3.42
N ALA A 190 -0.08 13.59 3.44
CA ALA A 190 -0.80 12.79 4.43
C ALA A 190 -0.49 13.17 5.89
N ALA A 191 0.74 13.62 6.17
CA ALA A 191 1.15 14.05 7.52
C ALA A 191 0.37 15.27 8.05
N LYS A 192 -0.27 16.05 7.18
CA LYS A 192 -1.02 17.26 7.58
C LYS A 192 -2.40 16.94 8.13
N HIS A 193 -3.04 15.88 7.64
CA HIS A 193 -4.42 15.57 8.00
C HIS A 193 -4.70 14.06 8.12
N ALA A 194 -4.43 13.28 7.09
CA ALA A 194 -4.82 11.87 7.05
C ALA A 194 -4.14 11.02 8.14
N LEU A 195 -2.85 11.22 8.40
CA LEU A 195 -2.14 10.46 9.45
C LEU A 195 -2.62 10.83 10.87
N PRO A 196 -2.74 12.12 11.26
CA PRO A 196 -3.36 12.48 12.55
C PRO A 196 -4.78 11.94 12.71
N LEU A 197 -5.58 11.97 11.65
CA LEU A 197 -6.94 11.46 11.66
C LEU A 197 -6.97 9.93 11.86
N ALA A 198 -6.07 9.19 11.20
CA ALA A 198 -5.97 7.74 11.37
C ALA A 198 -5.67 7.34 12.83
N VAL A 199 -4.90 8.14 13.57
CA VAL A 199 -4.67 7.95 15.01
C VAL A 199 -5.98 8.12 15.78
N SER A 200 -6.71 9.22 15.54
CA SER A 200 -7.94 9.52 16.28
C SER A 200 -9.09 8.55 16.01
N THR A 201 -9.09 7.90 14.84
CA THR A 201 -10.07 6.88 14.44
C THR A 201 -9.55 5.46 14.63
N THR A 202 -8.33 5.28 15.17
CA THR A 202 -7.67 3.97 15.31
C THR A 202 -7.58 3.15 14.02
N THR A 203 -7.57 3.83 12.87
CA THR A 203 -7.52 3.22 11.54
C THR A 203 -6.08 2.90 11.16
N ALA A 204 -5.81 1.68 10.72
CA ALA A 204 -4.48 1.31 10.22
C ALA A 204 -4.16 2.00 8.90
N VAL A 205 -2.91 2.45 8.73
CA VAL A 205 -2.44 3.05 7.49
C VAL A 205 -1.49 2.12 6.75
N LEU A 206 -1.92 1.63 5.60
CA LEU A 206 -1.11 0.84 4.68
C LEU A 206 -0.48 1.81 3.66
N ASN A 207 0.82 2.02 3.75
CA ASN A 207 1.52 2.99 2.91
C ASN A 207 1.93 2.33 1.59
N MET A 208 1.27 2.70 0.49
CA MET A 208 1.56 2.17 -0.84
C MET A 208 2.59 3.02 -1.60
N ALA A 209 3.39 2.36 -2.41
CA ALA A 209 4.28 3.00 -3.39
C ALA A 209 5.20 4.11 -2.83
N PRO A 210 5.87 3.91 -1.68
CA PRO A 210 6.63 4.96 -0.98
C PRO A 210 7.83 5.49 -1.79
N VAL A 211 8.44 4.63 -2.61
CA VAL A 211 9.65 4.94 -3.40
C VAL A 211 9.43 4.86 -4.91
N ARG A 212 8.27 4.53 -5.36
CA ARG A 212 7.82 4.34 -6.74
C ARG A 212 8.86 4.77 -7.83
N LEU A 213 8.45 5.03 -9.05
CA LEU A 213 9.37 5.31 -10.18
C LEU A 213 10.27 6.53 -9.95
N THR A 214 9.76 7.54 -9.25
CA THR A 214 10.48 8.81 -9.03
C THR A 214 11.81 8.62 -8.27
N LEU A 215 11.85 7.78 -7.24
CA LEU A 215 13.09 7.54 -6.49
C LEU A 215 13.93 6.39 -7.07
N THR A 216 13.35 5.56 -7.94
CA THR A 216 14.05 4.39 -8.52
C THR A 216 14.65 4.67 -9.90
N ARG A 217 14.32 5.81 -10.52
CA ARG A 217 14.79 6.19 -11.84
C ARG A 217 15.29 7.65 -11.84
N PRO A 218 16.59 7.88 -12.00
CA PRO A 218 17.18 9.23 -11.96
C PRO A 218 16.53 10.22 -12.94
N GLU A 219 16.16 9.73 -14.14
CA GLU A 219 15.47 10.55 -15.14
C GLU A 219 14.09 11.01 -14.67
N LYS A 220 13.33 10.14 -13.99
CA LYS A 220 12.01 10.49 -13.44
C LYS A 220 12.12 11.44 -12.24
N LEU A 221 13.13 11.26 -11.41
CA LEU A 221 13.41 12.19 -10.33
C LEU A 221 13.74 13.58 -10.92
N SER A 222 14.59 13.65 -11.94
CA SER A 222 14.94 14.91 -12.60
C SER A 222 13.75 15.61 -13.24
N GLU A 223 12.88 14.85 -13.95
CA GLU A 223 11.63 15.39 -14.52
C GLU A 223 10.75 16.01 -13.41
N ARG A 224 10.52 15.28 -12.33
CA ARG A 224 9.68 15.75 -11.22
C ARG A 224 10.27 16.97 -10.50
N MET A 225 11.58 16.99 -10.28
CA MET A 225 12.26 18.12 -9.67
C MET A 225 12.16 19.38 -10.52
N ASN A 226 12.29 19.26 -11.86
CA ASN A 226 12.10 20.36 -12.77
C ASN A 226 10.67 20.92 -12.77
N GLU A 227 9.65 20.06 -12.66
CA GLU A 227 8.24 20.47 -12.53
C GLU A 227 7.97 21.28 -11.25
N TRP A 228 8.69 21.01 -10.17
CA TRP A 228 8.53 21.71 -8.89
C TRP A 228 9.31 23.04 -8.80
N GLY A 229 10.08 23.40 -9.84
CA GLY A 229 10.75 24.68 -9.99
C GLY A 229 12.21 24.73 -9.48
N GLU A 230 12.84 25.88 -9.63
CA GLU A 230 14.28 26.11 -9.46
C GLU A 230 14.87 25.72 -8.08
N LYS A 231 14.05 25.61 -7.04
CA LYS A 231 14.50 25.19 -5.71
C LYS A 231 14.83 23.70 -5.63
N ALA A 232 14.44 22.92 -6.62
CA ALA A 232 14.53 21.47 -6.61
C ALA A 232 15.26 20.92 -7.86
N GLY A 233 16.37 21.50 -8.27
CA GLY A 233 17.16 21.00 -9.42
C GLY A 233 17.43 19.49 -9.37
N SER A 234 17.85 18.89 -10.49
CA SER A 234 18.08 17.44 -10.66
C SER A 234 18.98 16.79 -9.59
N LYS A 235 19.71 17.60 -8.84
CA LYS A 235 20.59 17.18 -7.73
C LYS A 235 19.98 17.42 -6.34
N ALA A 236 18.72 17.79 -6.23
CA ALA A 236 18.11 18.20 -4.98
C ALA A 236 18.18 17.13 -3.86
N LEU A 237 18.23 15.85 -4.19
CA LEU A 237 18.39 14.74 -3.26
C LEU A 237 19.79 14.11 -3.26
N ASP A 238 20.77 14.65 -4.00
CA ASP A 238 22.14 14.12 -4.02
C ASP A 238 22.79 14.16 -2.61
N TRP A 239 22.49 15.18 -1.83
CA TRP A 239 22.93 15.27 -0.43
C TRP A 239 22.47 14.12 0.45
N LEU A 240 21.33 13.47 0.10
CA LEU A 240 20.77 12.34 0.84
C LEU A 240 21.37 11.00 0.39
N SER A 241 21.82 10.89 -0.84
CA SER A 241 22.20 9.63 -1.49
C SER A 241 23.61 9.62 -2.07
N ASP A 242 24.34 10.74 -2.07
CA ASP A 242 25.62 10.90 -2.79
C ASP A 242 25.51 10.48 -4.28
N GLY A 243 24.36 10.71 -4.91
CA GLY A 243 24.07 10.30 -6.29
C GLY A 243 23.83 8.78 -6.47
N ASN A 244 23.75 8.01 -5.39
CA ASN A 244 23.54 6.56 -5.42
C ASN A 244 22.04 6.20 -5.31
N SER A 245 21.46 5.67 -6.38
CA SER A 245 20.02 5.32 -6.43
C SER A 245 19.63 4.26 -5.38
N SER A 246 20.46 3.26 -5.11
CA SER A 246 20.15 2.23 -4.11
C SER A 246 20.11 2.84 -2.71
N LYS A 247 21.02 3.77 -2.40
CA LYS A 247 21.02 4.52 -1.14
C LYS A 247 19.76 5.41 -1.05
N LEU A 248 19.36 6.07 -2.14
CA LEU A 248 18.15 6.87 -2.18
C LEU A 248 16.89 6.04 -1.94
N ILE A 249 16.78 4.85 -2.54
CA ILE A 249 15.68 3.91 -2.30
C ILE A 249 15.60 3.53 -0.82
N SER A 250 16.74 3.15 -0.21
CA SER A 250 16.81 2.81 1.22
C SER A 250 16.34 3.98 2.10
N LYS A 251 16.80 5.20 1.81
CA LYS A 251 16.35 6.41 2.51
C LYS A 251 14.87 6.70 2.30
N GLY A 252 14.34 6.41 1.12
CA GLY A 252 12.91 6.50 0.82
C GLY A 252 12.06 5.57 1.69
N TYR A 253 12.47 4.31 1.87
CA TYR A 253 11.80 3.37 2.77
C TYR A 253 11.89 3.80 4.23
N GLN A 254 13.07 4.24 4.70
CA GLN A 254 13.27 4.76 6.06
C GLN A 254 12.35 5.94 6.34
N PHE A 255 12.26 6.90 5.41
CA PHE A 255 11.36 8.05 5.52
C PHE A 255 9.89 7.64 5.57
N ALA A 256 9.49 6.73 4.69
CA ALA A 256 8.11 6.27 4.55
C ALA A 256 7.60 5.48 5.77
N ALA A 257 8.49 4.82 6.49
CA ALA A 257 8.18 4.04 7.68
C ALA A 257 8.35 4.81 9.00
N GLU A 258 8.93 6.03 8.95
CA GLU A 258 9.26 6.82 10.14
C GLU A 258 8.02 7.19 10.98
N PRO A 259 6.90 7.69 10.41
CA PRO A 259 5.74 7.99 11.21
C PRO A 259 5.17 6.74 11.89
N LYS A 260 4.89 6.84 13.18
CA LYS A 260 4.29 5.72 13.93
C LYS A 260 2.87 5.39 13.48
N GLU A 261 2.22 6.35 12.86
CA GLU A 261 0.90 6.25 12.24
C GLU A 261 0.87 5.32 11.02
N ILE A 262 2.01 5.15 10.33
CA ILE A 262 2.15 4.19 9.24
C ILE A 262 2.20 2.78 9.84
N THR A 263 1.20 1.97 9.57
CA THR A 263 1.13 0.60 10.10
C THR A 263 2.08 -0.34 9.34
N THR A 264 2.12 -0.22 8.02
CA THR A 264 3.02 -1.01 7.16
C THR A 264 3.35 -0.26 5.87
N VAL A 265 4.52 -0.56 5.30
CA VAL A 265 4.98 -0.02 4.02
C VAL A 265 4.96 -1.13 2.97
N ILE A 266 4.20 -0.95 1.90
CA ILE A 266 4.03 -1.98 0.86
C ILE A 266 5.14 -1.87 -0.17
N SER A 267 5.89 -2.95 -0.34
CA SER A 267 6.97 -3.10 -1.31
C SER A 267 6.64 -4.17 -2.34
N GLY A 268 6.62 -3.81 -3.63
CA GLY A 268 6.42 -4.75 -4.75
C GLY A 268 7.71 -4.92 -5.56
N THR A 269 8.20 -6.15 -5.65
CA THR A 269 9.39 -6.49 -6.44
C THR A 269 9.29 -7.92 -6.99
N SER A 270 10.01 -8.22 -8.07
CA SER A 270 10.21 -9.58 -8.60
C SER A 270 11.63 -10.11 -8.31
N SER A 271 12.40 -9.42 -7.45
CA SER A 271 13.78 -9.78 -7.11
C SER A 271 13.93 -10.02 -5.62
N ILE A 272 14.46 -11.17 -5.22
CA ILE A 272 14.79 -11.50 -3.83
C ILE A 272 15.80 -10.49 -3.26
N ALA A 273 16.84 -10.14 -4.03
CA ALA A 273 17.85 -9.17 -3.59
C ALA A 273 17.25 -7.79 -3.31
N HIS A 274 16.27 -7.34 -4.12
CA HIS A 274 15.57 -6.08 -3.85
C HIS A 274 14.68 -6.19 -2.60
N LEU A 275 14.01 -7.32 -2.39
CA LEU A 275 13.20 -7.56 -1.19
C LEU A 275 14.08 -7.49 0.07
N GLU A 276 15.21 -8.19 0.07
CA GLU A 276 16.17 -8.19 1.17
C GLU A 276 16.70 -6.79 1.46
N ALA A 277 17.12 -6.05 0.42
CA ALA A 277 17.61 -4.69 0.57
C ALA A 277 16.54 -3.73 1.12
N ASN A 278 15.27 -3.86 0.71
CA ASN A 278 14.17 -3.04 1.18
C ASN A 278 13.83 -3.34 2.65
N ILE A 279 13.91 -4.60 3.07
CA ILE A 279 13.73 -4.99 4.48
C ILE A 279 14.91 -4.50 5.33
N ASP A 280 16.14 -4.66 4.84
CA ASP A 280 17.34 -4.21 5.54
C ASP A 280 17.34 -2.68 5.74
N ALA A 281 16.84 -1.92 4.77
CA ALA A 281 16.68 -0.48 4.89
C ALA A 281 15.86 -0.08 6.14
N LEU A 282 14.85 -0.86 6.52
CA LEU A 282 13.98 -0.61 7.67
C LEU A 282 14.58 -1.01 9.03
N ASN A 283 15.75 -1.66 9.04
CA ASN A 283 16.51 -1.93 10.28
C ASN A 283 17.21 -0.67 10.81
N ASN A 284 17.28 0.39 9.99
CA ASN A 284 17.93 1.64 10.34
C ASN A 284 16.94 2.81 10.24
N ASN A 285 17.06 3.77 11.16
CA ASN A 285 16.31 5.01 11.08
C ASN A 285 17.02 6.02 10.19
N LEU A 286 16.24 6.92 9.60
CA LEU A 286 16.79 8.09 8.95
C LEU A 286 17.45 9.01 10.01
N PRO A 287 18.68 9.55 9.77
CA PRO A 287 19.27 10.53 10.68
C PRO A 287 18.32 11.72 10.90
N THR A 288 18.23 12.20 12.14
CA THR A 288 17.27 13.27 12.50
C THR A 288 17.46 14.54 11.66
N ASN A 289 18.69 14.92 11.35
CA ASN A 289 18.95 16.10 10.50
C ASN A 289 18.45 15.90 9.07
N ASP A 290 18.61 14.69 8.50
CA ASP A 290 18.11 14.35 7.15
C ASP A 290 16.58 14.40 7.15
N LEU A 291 15.95 13.82 8.16
CA LEU A 291 14.51 13.83 8.35
C LEU A 291 13.93 15.25 8.42
N LEU A 292 14.52 16.10 9.28
CA LEU A 292 14.08 17.49 9.44
C LEU A 292 14.26 18.28 8.15
N ARG A 293 15.36 18.08 7.44
CA ARG A 293 15.60 18.72 6.15
C ARG A 293 14.59 18.28 5.10
N LEU A 294 14.30 16.97 4.98
CA LEU A 294 13.28 16.47 4.06
C LEU A 294 11.87 17.04 4.38
N LYS A 295 11.50 17.10 5.65
CA LYS A 295 10.24 17.70 6.08
C LYS A 295 10.18 19.21 5.78
N SER A 296 11.28 19.93 5.93
CA SER A 296 11.35 21.37 5.63
C SER A 296 11.32 21.66 4.13
N GLU A 297 12.07 20.91 3.32
CA GLU A 297 12.18 21.15 1.87
C GLU A 297 10.97 20.62 1.08
N TYR A 298 10.38 19.48 1.49
CA TYR A 298 9.35 18.75 0.72
C TYR A 298 8.05 18.53 1.49
N GLY A 299 7.86 19.13 2.68
CA GLY A 299 6.68 18.93 3.53
C GLY A 299 5.33 19.27 2.88
N ASP A 300 5.33 20.11 1.85
CA ASP A 300 4.16 20.49 1.06
C ASP A 300 3.99 19.65 -0.22
N SER A 301 4.83 18.66 -0.43
CA SER A 301 4.79 17.83 -1.62
C SER A 301 3.56 16.90 -1.65
N ALA A 302 2.97 16.78 -2.83
CA ALA A 302 1.80 15.94 -3.09
C ALA A 302 1.93 15.30 -4.48
N SER A 303 3.05 14.61 -4.75
CA SER A 303 3.27 13.92 -6.02
C SER A 303 2.47 12.60 -6.06
N TYR A 304 1.83 12.34 -7.21
CA TYR A 304 1.14 11.08 -7.46
C TYR A 304 2.06 9.97 -8.03
N ASP A 305 3.31 10.27 -8.36
CA ASP A 305 4.29 9.29 -8.86
C ASP A 305 4.95 8.48 -7.76
#